data_12ffbd5c36951a63808da75287000343
#
_entry.id   12ffbd5c36951a63808da75287000343
#
_cell.length_a   1.000
_cell.length_b   1.000
_cell.length_c   1.000
_cell.angle_alpha   90.00
_cell.angle_beta   90.00
_cell.angle_gamma   90.00
#
_symmetry.space_group_name_H-M   'P 1'
#
loop_
_entity.id
_entity.type
_entity.pdbx_description
1 polymer ?
#
loop_
_entity_poly.entity_id
_entity_poly.type
_entity_poly.pdbx_seq_one_letter_code
_entity_poly.pdbx_strand_id
1 'polypeptide(L)'
;YFAFAEVVWLSLPEDQRVTVTTITVGLSAVLTCSIHGALRPPIIWKRNGVILNFLDLEDINDFGEDDSLYITKVTTIHMGNYTCHAYGYEELYQTHILQVNVPPVIRVYPETQAQEPGMSASLKCHAEGIPNPRITWLKNGIDIMPKLSKQLLLLANGSELHISSVRYEDTGAYTCIAKNEVGVDEDISSLFIEDSARKTLANILWREEGLSVGNMFYVFSDDGITVLQPNECEIRRHIRPEERIFTSYEEICPRVEGEDTQSCLWASAVNVRDKYIYVTQPKQNRVMIIDIETQKAIQFLDVDPLPTKLHYDKSHDQVWVLSWGDMRQSSPTLQVIPEASAGEDLHVIHTPFEGVDDFFIPPTNLIINHVRFGFIFNQSKHVVHKIDLETVTHIKTINLKAYSCMPQAMAYTHLGGYYFVQCRRKRSAATSLQLIIDSVSDAVIGPNGDVSGTPHVSPDGQYLISADEGSGRIRVQALTVRGEIKSMYDLKTNIHISDLTFQPSFTEGNQYYIYATSHLQTDVLFVELSTGRMNVLKNLKDPITSRDWPWSSYNRIMKDSGLFGQYLITPAKDSLFVINGRQNTLRCEVSGIRRGNTVVWVGEV
;
A
#
# COMPACT_ATOMS: atom_id res chain seq x y z
N TYR A 1 61.18 27.81 -28.62
CA TYR A 1 59.76 27.51 -28.48
C TYR A 1 59.62 26.40 -27.44
N PHE A 2 59.36 26.78 -26.20
CA PHE A 2 58.92 25.81 -25.16
C PHE A 2 57.43 25.57 -25.37
N ALA A 3 57.06 24.40 -25.84
CA ALA A 3 55.70 23.93 -25.79
C ALA A 3 55.37 23.67 -24.31
N PHE A 4 54.56 24.53 -23.69
CA PHE A 4 53.94 24.20 -22.42
C PHE A 4 53.00 23.04 -22.70
N ALA A 5 53.37 21.84 -22.24
CA ALA A 5 52.41 20.75 -22.16
C ALA A 5 51.27 21.19 -21.22
N GLU A 6 50.03 21.25 -21.71
CA GLU A 6 48.88 21.50 -20.87
C GLU A 6 48.85 20.41 -19.80
N VAL A 7 49.01 20.81 -18.55
CA VAL A 7 48.90 19.91 -17.41
C VAL A 7 47.43 19.59 -17.22
N VAL A 8 47.04 18.35 -17.54
CA VAL A 8 45.71 17.87 -17.27
C VAL A 8 45.62 17.61 -15.76
N TRP A 9 44.97 18.54 -15.06
CA TRP A 9 44.82 18.48 -13.61
C TRP A 9 43.90 17.34 -13.15
N LEU A 10 42.77 17.13 -13.85
CA LEU A 10 41.82 16.07 -13.62
C LEU A 10 41.29 15.51 -14.94
N SER A 11 41.09 14.22 -15.00
CA SER A 11 40.52 13.54 -16.17
C SER A 11 39.59 12.40 -15.76
N LEU A 12 38.63 12.14 -16.63
CA LEU A 12 37.73 11.02 -16.54
C LEU A 12 37.65 10.36 -17.93
N PRO A 13 38.02 9.06 -18.05
CA PRO A 13 37.89 8.35 -19.33
C PRO A 13 36.41 8.36 -19.80
N GLU A 14 36.20 8.52 -21.11
CA GLU A 14 34.83 8.59 -21.65
C GLU A 14 34.01 7.34 -21.42
N ASP A 15 34.65 6.17 -21.46
CA ASP A 15 34.05 4.88 -21.19
C ASP A 15 33.63 4.70 -19.71
N GLN A 16 34.15 5.54 -18.81
CA GLN A 16 33.85 5.55 -17.37
C GLN A 16 32.86 6.63 -16.95
N ARG A 17 32.36 7.45 -17.86
CA ARG A 17 31.42 8.54 -17.51
C ARG A 17 30.10 8.05 -16.90
N VAL A 18 29.62 6.90 -17.37
CA VAL A 18 28.44 6.22 -16.83
C VAL A 18 28.78 4.77 -16.60
N THR A 19 28.69 4.32 -15.36
CA THR A 19 28.90 2.92 -14.98
C THR A 19 27.63 2.33 -14.41
N VAL A 20 27.41 1.06 -14.65
CA VAL A 20 26.28 0.31 -14.10
C VAL A 20 26.82 -0.79 -13.20
N THR A 21 26.38 -0.80 -11.96
CA THR A 21 26.71 -1.84 -10.99
C THR A 21 25.42 -2.54 -10.57
N THR A 22 25.41 -3.86 -10.67
CA THR A 22 24.29 -4.68 -10.22
C THR A 22 24.71 -5.49 -9.01
N ILE A 23 23.91 -5.43 -7.94
CA ILE A 23 24.18 -6.10 -6.68
C ILE A 23 22.91 -6.79 -6.17
N THR A 24 23.08 -7.93 -5.52
CA THR A 24 21.97 -8.63 -4.87
C THR A 24 21.68 -8.00 -3.49
N VAL A 25 20.40 -7.86 -3.16
CA VAL A 25 19.95 -7.34 -1.86
C VAL A 25 20.63 -8.08 -0.70
N GLY A 26 21.03 -7.32 0.32
CA GLY A 26 21.71 -7.84 1.51
C GLY A 26 23.23 -7.92 1.42
N LEU A 27 23.81 -7.80 0.22
CA LEU A 27 25.26 -7.76 0.02
C LEU A 27 25.78 -6.31 0.13
N SER A 28 27.09 -6.19 0.22
CA SER A 28 27.77 -4.89 0.25
C SER A 28 28.08 -4.41 -1.17
N ALA A 29 28.00 -3.11 -1.40
CA ALA A 29 28.40 -2.49 -2.65
C ALA A 29 29.45 -1.41 -2.43
N VAL A 30 30.39 -1.31 -3.37
CA VAL A 30 31.42 -0.27 -3.38
C VAL A 30 31.37 0.45 -4.72
N LEU A 31 31.22 1.77 -4.69
CA LEU A 31 31.29 2.62 -5.87
C LEU A 31 32.58 3.45 -5.79
N THR A 32 33.43 3.26 -6.77
CA THR A 32 34.74 3.95 -6.85
C THR A 32 34.69 5.05 -7.88
N CYS A 33 35.11 6.26 -7.49
CA CYS A 33 35.17 7.38 -8.40
C CYS A 33 36.43 7.26 -9.28
N SER A 34 36.24 7.25 -10.60
CA SER A 34 37.32 7.06 -11.58
C SER A 34 37.97 8.37 -12.01
N ILE A 35 37.65 9.49 -11.37
CA ILE A 35 38.28 10.78 -11.64
C ILE A 35 39.72 10.76 -11.09
N HIS A 36 40.68 11.02 -11.93
CA HIS A 36 42.10 11.03 -11.56
C HIS A 36 42.84 12.16 -12.25
N GLY A 37 44.03 12.46 -11.75
CA GLY A 37 44.87 13.50 -12.31
C GLY A 37 45.98 13.91 -11.34
N ALA A 38 46.68 14.99 -11.66
CA ALA A 38 47.77 15.53 -10.84
C ALA A 38 47.25 16.12 -9.52
N LEU A 39 46.00 16.64 -9.50
CA LEU A 39 45.34 17.11 -8.30
C LEU A 39 44.64 15.93 -7.61
N ARG A 40 44.60 15.99 -6.27
CA ARG A 40 43.87 15.03 -5.43
C ARG A 40 42.94 15.77 -4.45
N PRO A 41 41.95 16.54 -4.95
CA PRO A 41 40.97 17.16 -4.07
C PRO A 41 40.03 16.09 -3.50
N PRO A 42 39.34 16.38 -2.38
CA PRO A 42 38.34 15.48 -1.85
C PRO A 42 37.23 15.20 -2.87
N ILE A 43 36.72 13.99 -2.87
CA ILE A 43 35.59 13.57 -3.73
C ILE A 43 34.28 13.84 -3.01
N ILE A 44 33.36 14.43 -3.73
CA ILE A 44 31.98 14.66 -3.26
C ILE A 44 31.05 13.69 -3.98
N TRP A 45 30.26 12.98 -3.19
CA TRP A 45 29.23 12.08 -3.67
C TRP A 45 27.86 12.73 -3.56
N LYS A 46 27.05 12.58 -4.61
CA LYS A 46 25.65 13.01 -4.65
C LYS A 46 24.76 11.83 -5.00
N ARG A 47 23.57 11.82 -4.43
CA ARG A 47 22.49 10.93 -4.81
C ARG A 47 21.29 11.78 -5.22
N ASN A 48 20.77 11.57 -6.45
CA ASN A 48 19.66 12.36 -6.99
C ASN A 48 19.88 13.88 -6.87
N GLY A 49 21.12 14.34 -7.07
CA GLY A 49 21.49 15.76 -6.96
C GLY A 49 21.72 16.27 -5.54
N VAL A 50 21.54 15.45 -4.52
CA VAL A 50 21.73 15.80 -3.11
C VAL A 50 23.09 15.31 -2.63
N ILE A 51 23.88 16.20 -2.00
CA ILE A 51 25.18 15.85 -1.42
C ILE A 51 24.97 14.89 -0.25
N LEU A 52 25.68 13.76 -0.28
CA LEU A 52 25.67 12.77 0.79
C LEU A 52 26.63 13.19 1.90
N ASN A 53 26.08 13.34 3.13
CA ASN A 53 26.87 13.51 4.33
C ASN A 53 26.94 12.18 5.08
N PHE A 54 28.08 11.50 5.01
CA PHE A 54 28.26 10.15 5.55
C PHE A 54 28.08 10.06 7.06
N LEU A 55 28.24 11.15 7.78
CA LEU A 55 28.04 11.19 9.24
C LEU A 55 26.57 11.04 9.64
N ASP A 56 25.65 11.40 8.73
CA ASP A 56 24.21 11.34 8.96
C ASP A 56 23.54 10.10 8.37
N LEU A 57 24.32 9.21 7.73
CA LEU A 57 23.81 8.02 7.03
C LEU A 57 24.18 6.75 7.80
N GLU A 58 23.21 5.86 7.98
CA GLU A 58 23.43 4.59 8.71
C GLU A 58 24.14 3.54 7.85
N ASP A 59 23.72 3.39 6.60
CA ASP A 59 24.13 2.27 5.73
C ASP A 59 25.17 2.66 4.66
N ILE A 60 25.48 3.94 4.52
CA ILE A 60 26.41 4.44 3.51
C ILE A 60 27.57 5.15 4.20
N ASN A 61 28.79 4.75 3.85
CA ASN A 61 30.02 5.29 4.41
C ASN A 61 30.99 5.67 3.30
N ASP A 62 31.90 6.59 3.60
CA ASP A 62 33.10 6.76 2.82
C ASP A 62 34.13 5.70 3.24
N PHE A 63 34.93 5.24 2.29
CA PHE A 63 35.92 4.21 2.54
C PHE A 63 37.34 4.81 2.67
N GLY A 64 37.59 5.40 3.83
CA GLY A 64 38.93 5.84 4.22
C GLY A 64 39.65 6.72 3.19
N GLU A 65 40.87 6.34 2.82
CA GLU A 65 41.73 7.11 1.91
C GLU A 65 41.31 7.05 0.44
N ASP A 66 40.41 6.15 0.07
CA ASP A 66 40.00 5.92 -1.32
C ASP A 66 38.87 6.84 -1.79
N ASP A 67 38.18 7.54 -0.88
CA ASP A 67 36.98 8.33 -1.17
C ASP A 67 35.88 7.54 -1.92
N SER A 68 35.92 6.20 -1.84
CA SER A 68 34.87 5.34 -2.40
C SER A 68 33.62 5.36 -1.55
N LEU A 69 32.47 5.26 -2.20
CA LEU A 69 31.20 5.12 -1.51
C LEU A 69 30.95 3.65 -1.19
N TYR A 70 30.72 3.35 0.06
CA TYR A 70 30.50 1.99 0.55
C TYR A 70 29.11 1.85 1.16
N ILE A 71 28.32 0.90 0.64
CA ILE A 71 27.00 0.55 1.19
C ILE A 71 27.14 -0.82 1.86
N THR A 72 26.95 -0.86 3.18
CA THR A 72 27.19 -2.07 3.99
C THR A 72 26.19 -3.18 3.73
N LYS A 73 24.92 -2.80 3.57
CA LYS A 73 23.82 -3.74 3.32
C LYS A 73 22.84 -3.12 2.32
N VAL A 74 22.96 -3.55 1.08
CA VAL A 74 22.13 -3.00 0.00
C VAL A 74 20.70 -3.46 0.13
N THR A 75 19.76 -2.52 0.00
CA THR A 75 18.34 -2.77 -0.14
C THR A 75 17.82 -2.06 -1.39
N THR A 76 16.54 -2.24 -1.70
CA THR A 76 15.92 -1.61 -2.88
C THR A 76 15.91 -0.08 -2.83
N ILE A 77 15.98 0.52 -1.64
CA ILE A 77 16.06 1.98 -1.50
C ILE A 77 17.38 2.55 -2.01
N HIS A 78 18.44 1.75 -2.06
CA HIS A 78 19.75 2.18 -2.50
C HIS A 78 19.91 2.23 -4.03
N MET A 79 18.99 1.62 -4.78
CA MET A 79 19.05 1.72 -6.25
C MET A 79 18.86 3.16 -6.69
N GLY A 80 19.51 3.53 -7.78
CA GLY A 80 19.41 4.87 -8.34
C GLY A 80 20.75 5.38 -8.87
N ASN A 81 20.81 6.69 -9.10
CA ASN A 81 21.96 7.38 -9.67
C ASN A 81 22.78 8.05 -8.59
N TYR A 82 24.05 7.68 -8.54
CA TYR A 82 25.05 8.33 -7.70
C TYR A 82 26.05 9.03 -8.60
N THR A 83 26.40 10.26 -8.26
CA THR A 83 27.44 11.00 -8.98
C THR A 83 28.60 11.33 -8.06
N CYS A 84 29.81 11.26 -8.58
CA CYS A 84 30.99 11.74 -7.89
C CYS A 84 31.70 12.81 -8.71
N HIS A 85 32.28 13.79 -8.02
CA HIS A 85 33.12 14.82 -8.61
C HIS A 85 34.16 15.29 -7.58
N ALA A 86 35.21 15.91 -8.06
CA ALA A 86 36.20 16.49 -7.18
C ALA A 86 35.72 17.85 -6.66
N TYR A 87 36.04 18.16 -5.40
CA TYR A 87 35.69 19.43 -4.80
C TYR A 87 36.20 20.61 -5.61
N GLY A 88 35.34 21.54 -5.96
CA GLY A 88 35.65 22.71 -6.79
C GLY A 88 35.67 22.45 -8.30
N TYR A 89 35.40 21.22 -8.76
CA TYR A 89 35.38 20.83 -10.17
C TYR A 89 34.11 20.10 -10.53
N GLU A 90 32.95 20.73 -10.32
CA GLU A 90 31.64 20.11 -10.44
C GLU A 90 31.24 19.73 -11.86
N GLU A 91 31.85 20.34 -12.89
CA GLU A 91 31.53 20.07 -14.28
C GLU A 91 32.05 18.71 -14.77
N LEU A 92 33.08 18.16 -14.12
CA LEU A 92 33.61 16.84 -14.41
C LEU A 92 33.07 15.84 -13.37
N TYR A 93 32.03 15.12 -13.72
CA TYR A 93 31.41 14.16 -12.82
C TYR A 93 31.23 12.80 -13.48
N GLN A 94 31.25 11.75 -12.67
CA GLN A 94 30.98 10.39 -13.07
C GLN A 94 29.64 9.97 -12.50
N THR A 95 28.79 9.34 -13.33
CA THR A 95 27.51 8.77 -12.91
C THR A 95 27.63 7.28 -12.69
N HIS A 96 27.19 6.82 -11.52
CA HIS A 96 27.10 5.40 -11.18
C HIS A 96 25.61 5.04 -11.04
N ILE A 97 25.14 4.11 -11.87
CA ILE A 97 23.79 3.56 -11.77
C ILE A 97 23.88 2.28 -10.96
N LEU A 98 23.24 2.27 -9.79
CA LEU A 98 23.18 1.09 -8.94
C LEU A 98 21.84 0.38 -9.16
N GLN A 99 21.91 -0.85 -9.68
CA GLN A 99 20.77 -1.75 -9.82
C GLN A 99 20.81 -2.77 -8.71
N VAL A 100 19.66 -3.05 -8.12
CA VAL A 100 19.53 -4.02 -7.02
C VAL A 100 18.64 -5.16 -7.46
N ASN A 101 19.17 -6.37 -7.40
CA ASN A 101 18.40 -7.59 -7.66
C ASN A 101 17.87 -8.16 -6.35
N VAL A 102 16.64 -8.68 -6.40
CA VAL A 102 15.94 -9.26 -5.25
C VAL A 102 15.49 -10.67 -5.62
N PRO A 103 15.80 -11.69 -4.81
CA PRO A 103 15.27 -13.04 -5.02
C PRO A 103 13.75 -13.05 -4.98
N PRO A 104 13.10 -13.98 -5.70
CA PRO A 104 11.65 -14.10 -5.67
C PRO A 104 11.10 -14.40 -4.28
N VAL A 105 9.95 -13.79 -3.97
CA VAL A 105 9.11 -14.13 -2.82
C VAL A 105 7.71 -14.37 -3.36
N ILE A 106 7.09 -15.50 -3.00
CA ILE A 106 5.80 -15.89 -3.54
C ILE A 106 4.74 -16.07 -2.47
N ARG A 107 3.49 -15.94 -2.91
CA ARG A 107 2.28 -16.37 -2.21
C ARG A 107 1.38 -17.12 -3.16
N VAL A 108 0.77 -18.20 -2.69
CA VAL A 108 -0.24 -18.95 -3.42
C VAL A 108 -1.61 -18.78 -2.80
N TYR A 109 -2.65 -18.91 -3.62
CA TYR A 109 -4.03 -18.86 -3.16
C TYR A 109 -4.92 -19.74 -4.07
N PRO A 110 -5.84 -20.49 -3.50
CA PRO A 110 -5.93 -20.83 -2.08
C PRO A 110 -4.88 -21.88 -1.70
N GLU A 111 -4.58 -22.02 -0.42
CA GLU A 111 -3.68 -23.09 0.04
C GLU A 111 -4.30 -24.46 -0.20
N THR A 112 -5.60 -24.55 0.03
CA THR A 112 -6.40 -25.77 -0.16
C THR A 112 -7.78 -25.40 -0.68
N GLN A 113 -8.29 -26.11 -1.67
CA GLN A 113 -9.68 -25.97 -2.10
C GLN A 113 -10.29 -27.31 -2.49
N ALA A 114 -11.60 -27.42 -2.31
CA ALA A 114 -12.42 -28.53 -2.79
C ALA A 114 -13.39 -28.02 -3.86
N GLN A 115 -13.55 -28.78 -4.94
CA GLN A 115 -14.50 -28.48 -6.02
C GLN A 115 -15.27 -29.71 -6.43
N GLU A 116 -16.48 -29.48 -6.96
CA GLU A 116 -17.30 -30.53 -7.53
C GLU A 116 -16.86 -30.82 -8.97
N PRO A 117 -16.99 -32.09 -9.44
CA PRO A 117 -16.71 -32.39 -10.85
C PRO A 117 -17.53 -31.51 -11.81
N GLY A 118 -16.88 -31.03 -12.85
CA GLY A 118 -17.51 -30.18 -13.86
C GLY A 118 -17.49 -28.68 -13.55
N MET A 119 -17.17 -28.28 -12.33
CA MET A 119 -17.00 -26.89 -11.95
C MET A 119 -15.63 -26.37 -12.37
N SER A 120 -15.43 -25.05 -12.37
CA SER A 120 -14.12 -24.47 -12.61
C SER A 120 -13.32 -24.30 -11.32
N ALA A 121 -12.00 -24.33 -11.43
CA ALA A 121 -11.08 -24.05 -10.35
C ALA A 121 -9.96 -23.12 -10.82
N SER A 122 -9.52 -22.23 -9.95
CA SER A 122 -8.39 -21.35 -10.21
C SER A 122 -7.39 -21.43 -9.05
N LEU A 123 -6.12 -21.59 -9.42
CA LEU A 123 -4.98 -21.53 -8.50
C LEU A 123 -4.15 -20.33 -8.89
N LYS A 124 -3.87 -19.47 -7.92
CA LYS A 124 -3.15 -18.21 -8.13
C LYS A 124 -1.81 -18.23 -7.43
N CYS A 125 -0.83 -17.65 -8.09
CA CYS A 125 0.52 -17.48 -7.56
C CYS A 125 1.00 -16.07 -7.86
N HIS A 126 1.25 -15.30 -6.81
CA HIS A 126 1.82 -13.97 -6.94
C HIS A 126 3.28 -14.01 -6.55
N ALA A 127 4.15 -13.51 -7.41
CA ALA A 127 5.58 -13.46 -7.19
C ALA A 127 6.10 -12.04 -7.35
N GLU A 128 6.90 -11.60 -6.39
CA GLU A 128 7.65 -10.34 -6.46
C GLU A 128 9.14 -10.64 -6.40
N GLY A 129 9.90 -9.90 -7.17
CA GLY A 129 11.36 -10.00 -7.24
C GLY A 129 11.89 -9.05 -8.30
N ILE A 130 13.18 -8.81 -8.28
CA ILE A 130 13.84 -7.96 -9.28
C ILE A 130 15.05 -8.73 -9.84
N PRO A 131 15.07 -9.03 -11.15
CA PRO A 131 14.01 -8.85 -12.16
C PRO A 131 12.73 -9.64 -11.86
N ASN A 132 11.63 -9.28 -12.55
CA ASN A 132 10.35 -9.97 -12.38
C ASN A 132 10.52 -11.48 -12.55
N PRO A 133 10.10 -12.29 -11.57
CA PRO A 133 10.28 -13.73 -11.63
C PRO A 133 9.43 -14.37 -12.72
N ARG A 134 9.98 -15.46 -13.30
CA ARG A 134 9.24 -16.34 -14.20
C ARG A 134 8.53 -17.40 -13.38
N ILE A 135 7.23 -17.58 -13.63
CA ILE A 135 6.38 -18.53 -12.93
C ILE A 135 6.22 -19.80 -13.76
N THR A 136 6.41 -20.94 -13.11
CA THR A 136 6.13 -22.27 -13.66
C THR A 136 5.31 -23.09 -12.67
N TRP A 137 4.55 -24.05 -13.17
CA TRP A 137 3.70 -24.90 -12.36
C TRP A 137 4.04 -26.38 -12.52
N LEU A 138 4.01 -27.12 -11.41
CA LEU A 138 4.11 -28.58 -11.39
C LEU A 138 2.82 -29.16 -10.80
N LYS A 139 2.36 -30.27 -11.33
CA LYS A 139 1.30 -31.07 -10.72
C LYS A 139 1.92 -32.37 -10.21
N ASN A 140 1.85 -32.63 -8.91
CA ASN A 140 2.47 -33.79 -8.26
C ASN A 140 3.94 -33.97 -8.69
N GLY A 141 4.68 -32.85 -8.78
CA GLY A 141 6.10 -32.84 -9.18
C GLY A 141 6.38 -32.89 -10.67
N ILE A 142 5.36 -32.95 -11.52
CA ILE A 142 5.50 -33.06 -12.98
C ILE A 142 5.09 -31.74 -13.65
N ASP A 143 5.90 -31.25 -14.59
CA ASP A 143 5.62 -30.01 -15.34
C ASP A 143 4.27 -30.11 -16.05
N ILE A 144 3.43 -29.08 -15.90
CA ILE A 144 2.10 -29.02 -16.51
C ILE A 144 2.11 -28.52 -17.96
N MET A 145 3.20 -27.91 -18.45
CA MET A 145 3.26 -27.32 -19.79
C MET A 145 2.84 -28.28 -20.91
N PRO A 146 3.27 -29.56 -20.91
CA PRO A 146 2.81 -30.53 -21.93
C PRO A 146 1.33 -30.87 -21.83
N LYS A 147 0.67 -30.58 -20.71
CA LYS A 147 -0.74 -30.91 -20.46
C LYS A 147 -1.68 -29.73 -20.68
N LEU A 148 -1.16 -28.55 -21.09
CA LEU A 148 -1.99 -27.40 -21.38
C LEU A 148 -2.96 -27.70 -22.51
N SER A 149 -4.22 -27.29 -22.35
CA SER A 149 -5.30 -27.55 -23.25
C SER A 149 -6.39 -26.49 -23.10
N LYS A 150 -7.53 -26.63 -23.76
CA LYS A 150 -8.69 -25.78 -23.51
C LYS A 150 -9.24 -25.90 -22.10
N GLN A 151 -9.00 -27.04 -21.43
CA GLN A 151 -9.44 -27.28 -20.06
C GLN A 151 -8.44 -26.70 -19.03
N LEU A 152 -7.15 -26.79 -19.30
CA LEU A 152 -6.07 -26.38 -18.41
C LEU A 152 -5.31 -25.21 -19.03
N LEU A 153 -5.55 -24.00 -18.55
CA LEU A 153 -5.00 -22.75 -19.07
C LEU A 153 -4.10 -22.07 -18.07
N LEU A 154 -3.04 -21.43 -18.57
CA LEU A 154 -2.27 -20.44 -17.81
C LEU A 154 -2.71 -19.05 -18.23
N LEU A 155 -3.09 -18.23 -17.25
CA LEU A 155 -3.53 -16.84 -17.43
C LEU A 155 -2.56 -15.89 -16.70
N ALA A 156 -2.61 -14.60 -17.08
CA ALA A 156 -1.82 -13.56 -16.45
C ALA A 156 -0.32 -13.89 -16.33
N ASN A 157 0.30 -14.25 -17.47
CA ASN A 157 1.72 -14.60 -17.56
C ASN A 157 2.12 -15.80 -16.68
N GLY A 158 1.20 -16.74 -16.49
CA GLY A 158 1.41 -17.93 -15.67
C GLY A 158 1.08 -17.77 -14.20
N SER A 159 0.67 -16.58 -13.75
CA SER A 159 0.31 -16.35 -12.35
C SER A 159 -1.02 -16.98 -11.93
N GLU A 160 -1.86 -17.38 -12.89
CA GLU A 160 -3.12 -18.08 -12.64
C GLU A 160 -3.18 -19.36 -13.46
N LEU A 161 -3.40 -20.48 -12.78
CA LEU A 161 -3.69 -21.76 -13.38
C LEU A 161 -5.21 -21.97 -13.30
N HIS A 162 -5.86 -22.00 -14.47
CA HIS A 162 -7.31 -22.13 -14.57
C HIS A 162 -7.71 -23.48 -15.16
N ILE A 163 -8.58 -24.19 -14.46
CA ILE A 163 -9.16 -25.45 -14.89
C ILE A 163 -10.66 -25.21 -15.14
N SER A 164 -11.10 -25.27 -16.40
CA SER A 164 -12.45 -24.87 -16.79
C SER A 164 -13.53 -25.88 -16.39
N SER A 165 -13.19 -27.17 -16.33
CA SER A 165 -14.09 -28.23 -15.91
C SER A 165 -13.28 -29.31 -15.22
N VAL A 166 -13.32 -29.30 -13.87
CA VAL A 166 -12.50 -30.21 -13.09
C VAL A 166 -13.01 -31.63 -13.14
N ARG A 167 -12.06 -32.57 -13.14
CA ARG A 167 -12.28 -34.02 -13.09
C ARG A 167 -11.58 -34.59 -11.87
N TYR A 168 -11.96 -35.80 -11.46
CA TYR A 168 -11.32 -36.48 -10.31
C TYR A 168 -9.79 -36.61 -10.49
N GLU A 169 -9.31 -36.75 -11.71
CA GLU A 169 -7.87 -36.81 -12.06
C GLU A 169 -7.14 -35.49 -11.79
N ASP A 170 -7.84 -34.38 -11.69
CA ASP A 170 -7.24 -33.07 -11.40
C ASP A 170 -6.91 -32.88 -9.93
N THR A 171 -7.36 -33.79 -9.06
CA THR A 171 -6.97 -33.80 -7.65
C THR A 171 -5.45 -33.94 -7.53
N GLY A 172 -4.85 -33.08 -6.71
CA GLY A 172 -3.41 -33.16 -6.47
C GLY A 172 -2.82 -31.90 -5.85
N ALA A 173 -1.50 -31.97 -5.70
CA ALA A 173 -0.69 -30.85 -5.24
C ALA A 173 -0.09 -30.10 -6.43
N TYR A 174 -0.40 -28.81 -6.52
CA TYR A 174 0.11 -27.94 -7.57
C TYR A 174 1.17 -27.02 -6.98
N THR A 175 2.41 -27.19 -7.42
CA THR A 175 3.53 -26.38 -6.98
C THR A 175 3.76 -25.23 -7.93
N CYS A 176 3.74 -24.01 -7.39
CA CYS A 176 4.17 -22.81 -8.10
C CYS A 176 5.65 -22.55 -7.83
N ILE A 177 6.44 -22.37 -8.86
CA ILE A 177 7.86 -22.06 -8.79
C ILE A 177 8.09 -20.70 -9.45
N ALA A 178 8.71 -19.77 -8.69
CA ALA A 178 9.12 -18.48 -9.22
C ALA A 178 10.64 -18.40 -9.23
N LYS A 179 11.21 -18.03 -10.37
CA LYS A 179 12.66 -17.97 -10.56
C LYS A 179 13.06 -16.68 -11.26
N ASN A 180 14.13 -16.07 -10.76
CA ASN A 180 14.88 -15.03 -11.48
C ASN A 180 16.38 -15.32 -11.41
N GLU A 181 17.22 -14.37 -11.82
CA GLU A 181 18.69 -14.53 -11.89
C GLU A 181 19.34 -14.79 -10.54
N VAL A 182 18.71 -14.40 -9.43
CA VAL A 182 19.33 -14.42 -8.10
C VAL A 182 18.65 -15.35 -7.11
N GLY A 183 17.59 -16.04 -7.53
CA GLY A 183 16.95 -17.00 -6.61
C GLY A 183 15.74 -17.70 -7.18
N VAL A 184 15.21 -18.59 -6.35
CA VAL A 184 14.03 -19.40 -6.60
C VAL A 184 13.21 -19.48 -5.31
N ASP A 185 11.90 -19.37 -5.44
CA ASP A 185 10.97 -19.65 -4.35
C ASP A 185 9.83 -20.53 -4.87
N GLU A 186 9.28 -21.38 -4.00
CA GLU A 186 8.19 -22.28 -4.35
C GLU A 186 7.17 -22.42 -3.22
N ASP A 187 5.93 -22.68 -3.59
CA ASP A 187 4.85 -22.97 -2.66
C ASP A 187 3.80 -23.88 -3.32
N ILE A 188 2.99 -24.53 -2.51
CA ILE A 188 2.05 -25.57 -2.94
C ILE A 188 0.61 -25.13 -2.67
N SER A 189 -0.25 -25.36 -3.66
CA SER A 189 -1.70 -25.25 -3.55
C SER A 189 -2.33 -26.61 -3.80
N SER A 190 -3.19 -27.08 -2.91
CA SER A 190 -3.83 -28.39 -3.00
C SER A 190 -5.27 -28.29 -3.51
N LEU A 191 -5.59 -29.10 -4.49
CA LEU A 191 -6.94 -29.19 -5.08
C LEU A 191 -7.52 -30.59 -4.85
N PHE A 192 -8.75 -30.63 -4.31
CA PHE A 192 -9.52 -31.86 -4.10
C PHE A 192 -10.81 -31.79 -4.91
N ILE A 193 -11.05 -32.82 -5.73
CA ILE A 193 -12.31 -32.93 -6.45
C ILE A 193 -13.18 -33.95 -5.73
N GLU A 194 -14.30 -33.49 -5.22
CA GLU A 194 -15.23 -34.26 -4.40
C GLU A 194 -16.66 -34.13 -4.91
N ASP A 195 -17.50 -35.12 -4.62
CA ASP A 195 -18.92 -35.03 -4.94
C ASP A 195 -19.65 -33.96 -4.12
N SER A 196 -20.82 -33.56 -4.58
CA SER A 196 -21.62 -32.48 -3.96
C SER A 196 -21.95 -32.75 -2.50
N ALA A 197 -22.23 -33.99 -2.15
CA ALA A 197 -22.60 -34.34 -0.77
C ALA A 197 -21.42 -34.15 0.21
N ARG A 198 -20.22 -34.58 -0.17
CA ARG A 198 -19.01 -34.39 0.63
C ARG A 198 -18.62 -32.92 0.76
N LYS A 199 -18.69 -32.18 -0.32
CA LYS A 199 -18.43 -30.75 -0.32
C LYS A 199 -19.39 -29.98 0.58
N THR A 200 -20.69 -30.31 0.51
CA THR A 200 -21.71 -29.71 1.35
C THR A 200 -21.46 -30.00 2.83
N LEU A 201 -21.11 -31.25 3.17
CA LEU A 201 -20.77 -31.64 4.54
C LEU A 201 -19.54 -30.89 5.05
N ALA A 202 -18.48 -30.80 4.25
CA ALA A 202 -17.28 -30.06 4.58
C ALA A 202 -17.59 -28.56 4.85
N ASN A 203 -18.40 -27.92 4.00
CA ASN A 203 -18.83 -26.54 4.19
C ASN A 203 -19.65 -26.35 5.48
N ILE A 204 -20.51 -27.30 5.84
CA ILE A 204 -21.28 -27.25 7.08
C ILE A 204 -20.35 -27.35 8.28
N LEU A 205 -19.43 -28.30 8.29
CA LEU A 205 -18.45 -28.48 9.36
C LEU A 205 -17.57 -27.23 9.54
N TRP A 206 -17.13 -26.61 8.46
CA TRP A 206 -16.36 -25.38 8.50
C TRP A 206 -17.16 -24.24 9.14
N ARG A 207 -18.43 -24.10 8.81
CA ARG A 207 -19.31 -23.10 9.43
C ARG A 207 -19.53 -23.33 10.91
N GLU A 208 -19.75 -24.58 11.31
CA GLU A 208 -19.97 -24.97 12.71
C GLU A 208 -18.70 -24.78 13.55
N GLU A 209 -17.54 -25.03 12.97
CA GLU A 209 -16.22 -24.87 13.63
C GLU A 209 -15.67 -23.46 13.54
N GLY A 210 -16.39 -22.52 12.90
CA GLY A 210 -15.93 -21.14 12.74
C GLY A 210 -14.83 -20.93 11.68
N LEU A 211 -14.53 -21.96 10.88
CA LEU A 211 -13.46 -21.90 9.89
C LEU A 211 -13.78 -21.11 8.63
N SER A 212 -15.05 -20.67 8.44
CA SER A 212 -15.50 -19.93 7.25
C SER A 212 -15.75 -18.45 7.53
N VAL A 213 -14.95 -17.82 8.39
CA VAL A 213 -15.12 -16.41 8.77
C VAL A 213 -14.31 -15.44 7.92
N GLY A 214 -13.42 -15.95 7.06
CA GLY A 214 -12.62 -15.16 6.14
C GLY A 214 -13.30 -14.86 4.81
N ASN A 215 -12.62 -14.09 3.95
CA ASN A 215 -13.08 -13.64 2.63
C ASN A 215 -14.38 -12.83 2.69
N MET A 216 -14.45 -11.91 3.64
CA MET A 216 -15.61 -11.06 3.90
C MET A 216 -15.23 -9.61 4.07
N PHE A 217 -16.16 -8.73 3.67
CA PHE A 217 -16.09 -7.32 4.01
C PHE A 217 -16.91 -7.03 5.27
N TYR A 218 -16.29 -6.28 6.18
CA TYR A 218 -17.00 -5.70 7.33
C TYR A 218 -17.31 -4.26 6.99
N VAL A 219 -18.59 -3.93 6.89
CA VAL A 219 -19.09 -2.60 6.53
C VAL A 219 -19.71 -1.96 7.76
N PHE A 220 -19.12 -0.86 8.19
CA PHE A 220 -19.60 -0.08 9.34
C PHE A 220 -20.48 1.06 8.83
N SER A 221 -21.72 1.03 9.18
CA SER A 221 -22.75 1.97 8.72
C SER A 221 -23.55 2.54 9.90
N ASP A 222 -24.47 3.46 9.60
CA ASP A 222 -25.38 3.99 10.62
C ASP A 222 -26.24 2.89 11.29
N ASP A 223 -26.47 1.80 10.59
CA ASP A 223 -27.33 0.71 11.01
C ASP A 223 -26.58 -0.41 11.75
N GLY A 224 -25.31 -0.22 12.02
CA GLY A 224 -24.47 -1.20 12.71
C GLY A 224 -23.33 -1.72 11.82
N ILE A 225 -23.08 -3.02 11.91
CA ILE A 225 -21.98 -3.68 11.20
C ILE A 225 -22.57 -4.77 10.30
N THR A 226 -22.28 -4.72 9.02
CA THR A 226 -22.70 -5.72 8.05
C THR A 226 -21.50 -6.55 7.61
N VAL A 227 -21.55 -7.86 7.78
CA VAL A 227 -20.55 -8.80 7.30
C VAL A 227 -21.03 -9.36 5.97
N LEU A 228 -20.35 -8.98 4.89
CA LEU A 228 -20.75 -9.28 3.52
C LEU A 228 -19.78 -10.24 2.84
N GLN A 229 -20.32 -11.30 2.28
CA GLN A 229 -19.57 -12.21 1.40
C GLN A 229 -19.81 -11.75 -0.05
N PRO A 230 -18.77 -11.22 -0.74
CA PRO A 230 -18.98 -10.53 -2.01
C PRO A 230 -19.23 -11.47 -3.19
N ASN A 231 -18.72 -12.70 -3.16
CA ASN A 231 -18.85 -13.65 -4.26
C ASN A 231 -20.31 -13.96 -4.57
N GLU A 232 -21.12 -14.18 -3.54
CA GLU A 232 -22.55 -14.47 -3.65
C GLU A 232 -23.44 -13.26 -3.31
N CYS A 233 -22.85 -12.10 -2.99
CA CYS A 233 -23.56 -10.91 -2.52
C CYS A 233 -24.44 -11.19 -1.31
N GLU A 234 -23.98 -12.03 -0.41
CA GLU A 234 -24.74 -12.48 0.74
C GLU A 234 -24.29 -11.79 2.02
N ILE A 235 -25.28 -11.27 2.78
CA ILE A 235 -25.04 -10.79 4.13
C ILE A 235 -24.98 -12.00 5.05
N ARG A 236 -23.81 -12.28 5.59
CA ARG A 236 -23.60 -13.41 6.50
C ARG A 236 -24.03 -13.10 7.91
N ARG A 237 -23.87 -11.85 8.32
CA ARG A 237 -24.24 -11.38 9.65
C ARG A 237 -24.48 -9.88 9.62
N HIS A 238 -25.46 -9.46 10.39
CA HIS A 238 -25.71 -8.06 10.69
C HIS A 238 -25.66 -7.85 12.19
N ILE A 239 -24.71 -7.03 12.65
CA ILE A 239 -24.57 -6.67 14.07
C ILE A 239 -25.32 -5.36 14.28
N ARG A 240 -26.41 -5.41 15.06
CA ARG A 240 -27.30 -4.27 15.29
C ARG A 240 -26.74 -3.28 16.31
N PRO A 241 -27.12 -1.99 16.25
CA PRO A 241 -26.67 -0.98 17.19
C PRO A 241 -26.92 -1.30 18.67
N GLU A 242 -28.01 -2.01 18.96
CA GLU A 242 -28.40 -2.40 20.32
C GLU A 242 -27.72 -3.65 20.84
N GLU A 243 -26.97 -4.38 20.03
CA GLU A 243 -26.17 -5.51 20.50
C GLU A 243 -25.09 -5.05 21.49
N ARG A 244 -24.72 -5.93 22.42
CA ARG A 244 -23.85 -5.57 23.54
C ARG A 244 -22.42 -6.02 23.33
N ILE A 245 -21.51 -5.20 23.81
CA ILE A 245 -20.07 -5.51 23.87
C ILE A 245 -19.86 -6.52 25.01
N PHE A 246 -19.20 -7.64 24.71
CA PHE A 246 -19.09 -8.78 25.61
C PHE A 246 -18.55 -8.45 27.01
N THR A 247 -17.51 -7.63 27.12
CA THR A 247 -16.83 -7.36 28.40
C THR A 247 -17.55 -6.36 29.27
N SER A 248 -18.29 -5.41 28.70
CA SER A 248 -18.90 -4.30 29.42
C SER A 248 -20.43 -4.34 29.45
N TYR A 249 -21.04 -5.15 28.61
CA TYR A 249 -22.48 -5.18 28.39
C TYR A 249 -23.08 -3.86 27.89
N GLU A 250 -22.25 -2.91 27.48
CA GLU A 250 -22.69 -1.67 26.83
C GLU A 250 -23.13 -1.96 25.39
N GLU A 251 -24.10 -1.19 24.92
CA GLU A 251 -24.53 -1.29 23.52
C GLU A 251 -23.40 -0.84 22.58
N ILE A 252 -23.33 -1.45 21.40
CA ILE A 252 -22.33 -1.10 20.38
C ILE A 252 -22.48 0.37 19.97
N CYS A 253 -23.73 0.80 19.74
CA CYS A 253 -24.04 2.19 19.43
C CYS A 253 -25.13 2.68 20.38
N PRO A 254 -24.74 3.26 21.52
CA PRO A 254 -25.71 3.75 22.49
C PRO A 254 -26.60 4.84 21.91
N ARG A 255 -27.86 4.86 22.31
CA ARG A 255 -28.81 5.92 21.94
C ARG A 255 -28.37 7.24 22.58
N VAL A 256 -28.34 8.29 21.77
CA VAL A 256 -28.04 9.64 22.25
C VAL A 256 -29.35 10.28 22.76
N GLU A 257 -29.27 10.98 23.92
CA GLU A 257 -30.41 11.71 24.45
C GLU A 257 -30.94 12.75 23.45
N GLY A 258 -32.24 12.69 23.15
CA GLY A 258 -32.89 13.61 22.22
C GLY A 258 -32.96 13.13 20.77
N GLU A 259 -32.43 11.97 20.44
CA GLU A 259 -32.56 11.34 19.13
C GLU A 259 -33.62 10.23 19.18
N ASP A 260 -34.54 10.23 18.22
CA ASP A 260 -35.61 9.25 18.14
C ASP A 260 -35.13 7.87 17.67
N THR A 261 -34.00 7.82 16.97
CA THR A 261 -33.45 6.59 16.41
C THR A 261 -32.04 6.33 16.91
N GLN A 262 -31.79 5.06 17.25
CA GLN A 262 -30.45 4.60 17.59
C GLN A 262 -29.61 4.42 16.31
N SER A 263 -28.53 5.15 16.18
CA SER A 263 -27.63 5.07 15.03
C SER A 263 -26.17 5.03 15.44
N CYS A 264 -25.35 4.47 14.57
CA CYS A 264 -23.92 4.35 14.77
C CYS A 264 -23.17 5.47 14.05
N LEU A 265 -22.03 5.85 14.60
CA LEU A 265 -21.08 6.74 13.94
C LEU A 265 -19.68 6.15 14.03
N TRP A 266 -19.08 5.93 12.88
CA TRP A 266 -17.75 5.34 12.73
C TRP A 266 -16.87 6.30 11.93
N ALA A 267 -15.55 6.19 12.11
CA ALA A 267 -14.64 6.99 11.29
C ALA A 267 -13.59 6.15 10.59
N SER A 268 -12.92 5.26 11.29
CA SER A 268 -11.82 4.46 10.72
C SER A 268 -11.80 3.06 11.30
N ALA A 269 -11.44 2.09 10.50
CA ALA A 269 -11.29 0.69 10.93
C ALA A 269 -10.05 0.06 10.30
N VAL A 270 -9.41 -0.83 11.03
CA VAL A 270 -8.25 -1.59 10.57
C VAL A 270 -8.37 -3.07 10.94
N ASN A 271 -7.81 -3.91 10.08
CA ASN A 271 -7.66 -5.34 10.30
C ASN A 271 -6.32 -5.60 10.99
N VAL A 272 -6.36 -6.30 12.12
CA VAL A 272 -5.20 -6.69 12.91
C VAL A 272 -4.97 -8.19 12.74
N ARG A 273 -4.10 -8.56 11.82
CA ARG A 273 -3.66 -9.95 11.53
C ARG A 273 -4.79 -10.95 11.29
N ASP A 274 -5.89 -10.51 10.69
CA ASP A 274 -7.09 -11.34 10.47
C ASP A 274 -7.63 -12.00 11.77
N LYS A 275 -7.31 -11.44 12.93
CA LYS A 275 -7.81 -11.86 14.24
C LYS A 275 -8.82 -10.89 14.81
N TYR A 276 -8.54 -9.60 14.71
CA TYR A 276 -9.35 -8.52 15.27
C TYR A 276 -9.55 -7.39 14.29
N ILE A 277 -10.67 -6.70 14.41
CA ILE A 277 -10.90 -5.42 13.76
C ILE A 277 -11.00 -4.36 14.84
N TYR A 278 -10.21 -3.31 14.70
CA TYR A 278 -10.29 -2.12 15.52
C TYR A 278 -11.04 -1.04 14.75
N VAL A 279 -12.02 -0.41 15.38
CA VAL A 279 -12.83 0.63 14.74
C VAL A 279 -13.04 1.79 15.70
N THR A 280 -12.91 3.02 15.20
CA THR A 280 -13.14 4.22 15.99
C THR A 280 -14.61 4.59 16.06
N GLN A 281 -15.03 5.00 17.25
CA GLN A 281 -16.32 5.61 17.51
C GLN A 281 -16.10 7.05 18.00
N PRO A 282 -16.11 8.04 17.09
CA PRO A 282 -15.71 9.41 17.44
C PRO A 282 -16.51 10.05 18.57
N LYS A 283 -17.81 9.84 18.60
CA LYS A 283 -18.66 10.44 19.63
C LYS A 283 -18.61 9.74 20.98
N GLN A 284 -18.22 8.47 21.02
CA GLN A 284 -18.03 7.72 22.26
C GLN A 284 -16.59 7.82 22.79
N ASN A 285 -15.69 8.46 22.05
CA ASN A 285 -14.28 8.62 22.42
C ASN A 285 -13.60 7.29 22.71
N ARG A 286 -13.84 6.30 21.88
CA ARG A 286 -13.33 4.95 22.08
C ARG A 286 -12.98 4.25 20.77
N VAL A 287 -12.19 3.20 20.90
CA VAL A 287 -11.90 2.23 19.85
C VAL A 287 -12.54 0.91 20.26
N MET A 288 -13.43 0.40 19.42
CA MET A 288 -14.08 -0.90 19.65
C MET A 288 -13.32 -2.00 18.95
N ILE A 289 -13.24 -3.16 19.58
CA ILE A 289 -12.53 -4.33 19.06
C ILE A 289 -13.53 -5.44 18.77
N ILE A 290 -13.49 -5.95 17.55
CA ILE A 290 -14.31 -7.05 17.06
C ILE A 290 -13.43 -8.27 16.90
N ASP A 291 -13.86 -9.40 17.47
CA ASP A 291 -13.25 -10.70 17.25
C ASP A 291 -13.77 -11.28 15.93
N ILE A 292 -12.88 -11.51 14.99
CA ILE A 292 -13.22 -12.02 13.65
C ILE A 292 -13.73 -13.45 13.73
N GLU A 293 -13.19 -14.29 14.61
CA GLU A 293 -13.61 -15.68 14.75
C GLU A 293 -15.06 -15.80 15.20
N THR A 294 -15.45 -15.06 16.23
CA THR A 294 -16.83 -15.05 16.75
C THR A 294 -17.74 -14.05 16.07
N GLN A 295 -17.18 -13.11 15.32
CA GLN A 295 -17.91 -12.01 14.68
C GLN A 295 -18.70 -11.15 15.68
N LYS A 296 -18.13 -10.93 16.86
CA LYS A 296 -18.74 -10.17 17.95
C LYS A 296 -17.82 -9.06 18.43
N ALA A 297 -18.42 -7.96 18.88
CA ALA A 297 -17.71 -6.93 19.63
C ALA A 297 -17.34 -7.48 21.01
N ILE A 298 -16.06 -7.56 21.31
CA ILE A 298 -15.56 -8.19 22.54
C ILE A 298 -15.16 -7.17 23.61
N GLN A 299 -14.66 -6.01 23.21
CA GLN A 299 -14.19 -5.00 24.13
C GLN A 299 -14.05 -3.63 23.44
N PHE A 300 -13.82 -2.60 24.25
CA PHE A 300 -13.43 -1.29 23.74
C PHE A 300 -12.33 -0.68 24.64
N LEU A 301 -11.62 0.28 24.08
CA LEU A 301 -10.61 1.06 24.79
C LEU A 301 -10.97 2.53 24.70
N ASP A 302 -10.98 3.21 25.84
CA ASP A 302 -11.16 4.66 25.87
C ASP A 302 -9.89 5.34 25.31
N VAL A 303 -10.09 6.31 24.44
CA VAL A 303 -9.04 7.08 23.79
C VAL A 303 -9.35 8.57 23.92
N ASP A 304 -8.44 9.42 23.46
CA ASP A 304 -8.66 10.85 23.44
C ASP A 304 -9.88 11.23 22.58
N PRO A 305 -10.50 12.38 22.84
CA PRO A 305 -11.75 12.75 22.17
C PRO A 305 -11.67 12.82 20.66
N LEU A 306 -12.73 12.38 20.01
CA LEU A 306 -12.91 12.33 18.55
C LEU A 306 -11.80 11.54 17.83
N PRO A 307 -11.67 10.22 18.08
CA PRO A 307 -10.76 9.38 17.31
C PRO A 307 -11.27 9.23 15.87
N THR A 308 -10.43 9.58 14.89
CA THR A 308 -10.84 9.65 13.48
C THR A 308 -10.01 8.82 12.53
N LYS A 309 -8.78 8.48 12.90
CA LYS A 309 -7.89 7.70 12.04
C LYS A 309 -7.19 6.61 12.81
N LEU A 310 -7.23 5.40 12.27
CA LEU A 310 -6.47 4.26 12.74
C LEU A 310 -5.49 3.82 11.66
N HIS A 311 -4.35 3.33 12.09
CA HIS A 311 -3.42 2.60 11.24
C HIS A 311 -2.82 1.44 12.02
N TYR A 312 -2.80 0.24 11.42
CA TYR A 312 -2.13 -0.91 12.00
C TYR A 312 -0.70 -1.01 11.50
N ASP A 313 0.25 -0.83 12.40
CA ASP A 313 1.68 -1.07 12.15
C ASP A 313 1.98 -2.55 12.38
N LYS A 314 2.00 -3.32 11.31
CA LYS A 314 2.23 -4.77 11.33
C LYS A 314 3.62 -5.13 11.85
N SER A 315 4.62 -4.31 11.56
CA SER A 315 6.01 -4.57 11.92
C SER A 315 6.23 -4.57 13.43
N HIS A 316 5.44 -3.80 14.18
CA HIS A 316 5.57 -3.64 15.63
C HIS A 316 4.31 -4.07 16.38
N ASP A 317 3.34 -4.65 15.68
CA ASP A 317 2.07 -5.11 16.24
C ASP A 317 1.37 -4.05 17.10
N GLN A 318 1.20 -2.86 16.56
CA GLN A 318 0.60 -1.74 17.26
C GLN A 318 -0.38 -0.97 16.39
N VAL A 319 -1.43 -0.45 17.00
CA VAL A 319 -2.42 0.40 16.34
C VAL A 319 -2.23 1.86 16.74
N TRP A 320 -2.06 2.71 15.75
CA TRP A 320 -1.95 4.15 15.90
C TRP A 320 -3.33 4.79 15.83
N VAL A 321 -3.65 5.62 16.81
CA VAL A 321 -4.95 6.29 16.95
C VAL A 321 -4.74 7.80 16.91
N LEU A 322 -5.30 8.45 15.90
CA LEU A 322 -5.32 9.91 15.78
C LEU A 322 -6.69 10.42 16.25
N SER A 323 -6.68 11.32 17.19
CA SER A 323 -7.88 11.96 17.73
C SER A 323 -7.84 13.46 17.46
N TRP A 324 -8.99 14.04 17.06
CA TRP A 324 -9.07 15.46 16.74
C TRP A 324 -9.17 16.36 17.97
N GLY A 325 -9.62 15.82 19.10
CA GLY A 325 -9.90 16.57 20.32
C GLY A 325 -11.24 17.30 20.25
N ASP A 326 -11.45 18.10 19.23
CA ASP A 326 -12.71 18.76 18.90
C ASP A 326 -12.93 18.82 17.38
N MET A 327 -14.09 19.29 16.94
CA MET A 327 -14.43 19.38 15.51
C MET A 327 -13.58 20.42 14.75
N ARG A 328 -12.88 21.31 15.45
CA ARG A 328 -11.98 22.30 14.85
C ARG A 328 -10.54 21.80 14.75
N GLN A 329 -10.26 20.61 15.29
CA GLN A 329 -8.92 20.04 15.35
C GLN A 329 -7.92 20.96 16.06
N SER A 330 -8.35 21.63 17.12
CA SER A 330 -7.51 22.60 17.84
C SER A 330 -6.45 21.95 18.74
N SER A 331 -6.71 20.70 19.21
CA SER A 331 -5.79 19.95 20.08
C SER A 331 -5.77 18.48 19.66
N PRO A 332 -5.27 18.16 18.45
CA PRO A 332 -5.16 16.76 18.02
C PRO A 332 -4.12 16.03 18.83
N THR A 333 -4.35 14.75 19.08
CA THR A 333 -3.44 13.87 19.83
C THR A 333 -3.22 12.57 19.08
N LEU A 334 -2.07 11.96 19.31
CA LEU A 334 -1.68 10.68 18.74
C LEU A 334 -1.37 9.69 19.86
N GLN A 335 -2.07 8.55 19.84
CA GLN A 335 -1.92 7.48 20.83
C GLN A 335 -1.58 6.17 20.12
N VAL A 336 -1.05 5.22 20.88
CA VAL A 336 -0.64 3.91 20.39
C VAL A 336 -1.23 2.83 21.28
N ILE A 337 -1.75 1.77 20.65
CA ILE A 337 -2.18 0.54 21.33
C ILE A 337 -1.15 -0.54 20.98
N PRO A 338 -0.20 -0.88 21.90
CA PRO A 338 0.79 -1.91 21.63
C PRO A 338 0.17 -3.31 21.77
N GLU A 339 0.89 -4.31 21.23
CA GLU A 339 0.48 -5.73 21.27
C GLU A 339 -0.97 -5.95 20.80
N ALA A 340 -1.34 -5.27 19.73
CA ALA A 340 -2.72 -5.20 19.26
C ALA A 340 -3.32 -6.55 18.87
N SER A 341 -2.50 -7.52 18.46
CA SER A 341 -2.97 -8.86 18.09
C SER A 341 -3.15 -9.81 19.29
N ALA A 342 -2.77 -9.39 20.50
CA ALA A 342 -2.88 -10.22 21.69
C ALA A 342 -4.33 -10.42 22.15
N GLY A 343 -5.19 -9.43 21.96
CA GLY A 343 -6.61 -9.49 22.31
C GLY A 343 -6.90 -9.37 23.81
N GLU A 344 -5.90 -9.43 24.65
CA GLU A 344 -6.00 -9.33 26.11
C GLU A 344 -5.00 -8.31 26.66
N ASP A 345 -5.32 -7.75 27.81
CA ASP A 345 -4.46 -6.78 28.51
C ASP A 345 -4.04 -5.59 27.65
N LEU A 346 -4.95 -5.17 26.77
CA LEU A 346 -4.71 -4.03 25.89
C LEU A 346 -4.76 -2.72 26.67
N HIS A 347 -3.86 -1.83 26.34
CA HIS A 347 -3.78 -0.50 26.96
C HIS A 347 -3.41 0.55 25.92
N VAL A 348 -3.75 1.80 26.22
CA VAL A 348 -3.51 2.93 25.33
C VAL A 348 -2.38 3.78 25.91
N ILE A 349 -1.39 4.08 25.09
CA ILE A 349 -0.23 4.87 25.48
C ILE A 349 -0.27 6.20 24.74
N HIS A 350 -0.07 7.30 25.44
CA HIS A 350 0.13 8.59 24.82
C HIS A 350 1.53 8.67 24.20
N THR A 351 1.59 9.23 23.00
CA THR A 351 2.89 9.54 22.38
C THR A 351 3.42 10.88 22.87
N PRO A 352 4.75 11.11 22.81
CA PRO A 352 5.33 12.40 23.20
C PRO A 352 5.10 13.51 22.15
N PHE A 353 4.39 13.22 21.07
CA PHE A 353 4.21 14.15 19.95
C PHE A 353 3.03 15.08 20.20
N GLU A 354 3.24 16.37 19.98
CA GLU A 354 2.22 17.41 20.14
C GLU A 354 1.92 18.12 18.82
N GLY A 355 0.67 18.56 18.66
CA GLY A 355 0.24 19.32 17.48
C GLY A 355 0.26 18.53 16.18
N VAL A 356 0.10 17.23 16.25
CA VAL A 356 0.04 16.32 15.10
C VAL A 356 -1.41 16.14 14.67
N ASP A 357 -1.74 16.51 13.45
CA ASP A 357 -3.07 16.33 12.90
C ASP A 357 -3.14 15.29 11.77
N ASP A 358 -2.01 14.75 11.35
CA ASP A 358 -1.95 13.61 10.43
C ASP A 358 -0.61 12.85 10.55
N PHE A 359 -0.60 11.64 10.05
CA PHE A 359 0.60 10.80 10.04
C PHE A 359 0.58 9.86 8.84
N PHE A 360 1.75 9.34 8.50
CA PHE A 360 1.94 8.38 7.42
C PHE A 360 2.91 7.28 7.85
N ILE A 361 2.49 6.03 7.68
CA ILE A 361 3.32 4.85 7.91
C ILE A 361 3.40 4.10 6.56
N PRO A 362 4.63 3.90 6.01
CA PRO A 362 4.78 3.17 4.76
C PRO A 362 4.22 1.75 4.85
N PRO A 363 3.55 1.26 3.79
CA PRO A 363 3.03 -0.10 3.78
C PRO A 363 4.14 -1.13 3.61
N THR A 364 3.87 -2.35 4.05
CA THR A 364 4.69 -3.53 3.76
C THR A 364 4.20 -4.21 2.47
N ASN A 365 5.08 -5.00 1.85
CA ASN A 365 4.75 -5.88 0.73
C ASN A 365 5.53 -7.19 0.87
N LEU A 366 5.55 -8.06 -0.14
CA LEU A 366 6.25 -9.34 -0.07
C LEU A 366 7.77 -9.19 0.09
N ILE A 367 8.36 -8.17 -0.54
CA ILE A 367 9.81 -7.88 -0.46
C ILE A 367 10.13 -7.12 0.82
N ILE A 368 9.34 -6.10 1.14
CA ILE A 368 9.52 -5.24 2.31
C ILE A 368 8.55 -5.71 3.39
N ASN A 369 9.03 -6.51 4.31
CA ASN A 369 8.24 -7.10 5.38
C ASN A 369 8.39 -6.37 6.73
N HIS A 370 9.29 -5.38 6.82
CA HIS A 370 9.51 -4.59 8.03
C HIS A 370 9.67 -3.11 7.70
N VAL A 371 8.93 -2.26 8.42
CA VAL A 371 9.00 -0.80 8.31
C VAL A 371 9.33 -0.25 9.69
N ARG A 372 10.46 0.47 9.80
CA ARG A 372 10.93 1.04 11.05
C ARG A 372 10.49 2.48 11.28
N PHE A 373 10.37 3.26 10.22
CA PHE A 373 10.13 4.69 10.31
C PHE A 373 8.77 5.09 9.74
N GLY A 374 8.15 6.07 10.38
CA GLY A 374 6.95 6.73 9.91
C GLY A 374 7.13 8.24 9.94
N PHE A 375 6.09 8.97 9.54
CA PHE A 375 6.08 10.42 9.52
C PHE A 375 4.85 10.95 10.23
N ILE A 376 5.04 12.03 10.98
CA ILE A 376 3.97 12.81 11.59
C ILE A 376 4.09 14.26 11.11
N PHE A 377 2.97 14.93 10.97
CA PHE A 377 2.96 16.31 10.51
C PHE A 377 1.68 17.04 10.91
N ASN A 378 1.73 18.37 10.78
CA ASN A 378 0.58 19.25 10.89
C ASN A 378 0.33 19.88 9.52
N GLN A 379 -0.90 19.73 9.01
CA GLN A 379 -1.28 20.18 7.66
C GLN A 379 -1.23 21.70 7.47
N SER A 380 -0.99 22.45 8.54
CA SER A 380 -0.86 23.91 8.52
C SER A 380 0.58 24.40 8.76
N LYS A 381 1.54 23.50 8.85
CA LYS A 381 2.95 23.80 9.06
C LYS A 381 3.82 23.26 7.93
N HIS A 382 5.00 23.85 7.74
CA HIS A 382 5.92 23.53 6.63
C HIS A 382 6.99 22.49 6.99
N VAL A 383 6.64 21.48 7.76
CA VAL A 383 7.56 20.44 8.19
C VAL A 383 6.90 19.07 8.19
N VAL A 384 7.69 18.03 7.99
CA VAL A 384 7.35 16.65 8.33
C VAL A 384 8.38 16.11 9.30
N HIS A 385 7.95 15.32 10.28
CA HIS A 385 8.82 14.74 11.29
C HIS A 385 8.92 13.23 11.07
N LYS A 386 10.14 12.75 10.89
CA LYS A 386 10.43 11.32 10.86
C LYS A 386 10.48 10.78 12.27
N ILE A 387 9.79 9.68 12.51
CA ILE A 387 9.71 9.02 13.82
C ILE A 387 10.14 7.56 13.72
N ASP A 388 10.69 7.06 14.81
CA ASP A 388 10.97 5.63 15.00
C ASP A 388 9.71 4.96 15.55
N LEU A 389 9.16 3.99 14.82
CA LEU A 389 7.93 3.29 15.19
C LEU A 389 8.14 2.31 16.35
N GLU A 390 9.35 1.78 16.53
CA GLU A 390 9.67 0.86 17.60
C GLU A 390 9.78 1.56 18.95
N THR A 391 10.56 2.63 19.00
CA THR A 391 10.80 3.39 20.24
C THR A 391 9.79 4.50 20.47
N VAL A 392 8.97 4.83 19.48
CA VAL A 392 8.00 5.93 19.49
C VAL A 392 8.69 7.25 19.82
N THR A 393 9.78 7.54 19.12
CA THR A 393 10.61 8.73 19.31
C THR A 393 10.80 9.52 18.03
N HIS A 394 11.01 10.82 18.17
CA HIS A 394 11.37 11.71 17.06
C HIS A 394 12.81 11.44 16.61
N ILE A 395 12.99 11.29 15.29
CA ILE A 395 14.31 11.07 14.69
C ILE A 395 14.82 12.34 14.02
N LYS A 396 14.04 12.93 13.12
CA LYS A 396 14.49 14.04 12.29
C LYS A 396 13.31 14.91 11.84
N THR A 397 13.55 16.18 11.71
CA THR A 397 12.61 17.14 11.12
C THR A 397 13.07 17.51 9.71
N ILE A 398 12.19 17.35 8.72
CA ILE A 398 12.45 17.73 7.34
C ILE A 398 11.69 19.02 7.05
N ASN A 399 12.43 20.09 6.74
CA ASN A 399 11.87 21.41 6.52
C ASN A 399 11.42 21.57 5.07
N LEU A 400 10.17 21.95 4.86
CA LEU A 400 9.56 22.14 3.55
C LEU A 400 9.30 23.62 3.22
N LYS A 401 9.77 24.53 4.04
CA LYS A 401 9.50 25.97 3.93
C LYS A 401 10.06 26.58 2.64
N ALA A 402 11.22 26.09 2.16
CA ALA A 402 11.82 26.56 0.91
C ALA A 402 10.89 26.40 -0.29
N TYR A 403 9.96 25.46 -0.25
CA TYR A 403 8.97 25.21 -1.29
C TYR A 403 7.57 25.72 -0.93
N SER A 404 7.44 26.41 0.19
CA SER A 404 6.15 26.86 0.74
C SER A 404 5.13 25.71 0.88
N CYS A 405 5.62 24.52 1.18
CA CYS A 405 4.82 23.30 1.23
C CYS A 405 4.26 23.04 2.62
N MET A 406 2.93 22.99 2.72
CA MET A 406 2.24 22.44 3.90
C MET A 406 1.77 21.04 3.55
N PRO A 407 2.30 19.99 4.21
CA PRO A 407 2.03 18.61 3.82
C PRO A 407 0.56 18.24 4.06
N GLN A 408 -0.06 17.60 3.07
CA GLN A 408 -1.45 17.15 3.13
C GLN A 408 -1.57 15.63 3.12
N ALA A 409 -0.71 14.96 2.37
CA ALA A 409 -0.67 13.52 2.23
C ALA A 409 0.71 13.08 1.79
N MET A 410 1.06 11.83 2.10
CA MET A 410 2.32 11.22 1.70
C MET A 410 2.08 9.86 1.04
N ALA A 411 3.02 9.46 0.20
CA ALA A 411 3.13 8.12 -0.34
C ALA A 411 4.61 7.71 -0.37
N TYR A 412 4.86 6.42 -0.51
CA TYR A 412 6.20 5.86 -0.47
C TYR A 412 6.38 4.74 -1.48
N THR A 413 7.53 4.72 -2.14
CA THR A 413 8.00 3.56 -2.88
C THR A 413 9.37 3.13 -2.39
N HIS A 414 9.55 1.82 -2.20
CA HIS A 414 10.87 1.26 -1.85
C HIS A 414 11.81 1.20 -3.06
N LEU A 415 11.26 1.21 -4.28
CA LEU A 415 12.06 1.21 -5.52
C LEU A 415 12.73 2.57 -5.71
N GLY A 416 14.00 2.62 -5.42
CA GLY A 416 14.77 3.86 -5.40
C GLY A 416 14.66 4.65 -4.09
N GLY A 417 13.72 4.31 -3.22
CA GLY A 417 13.55 4.94 -1.92
C GLY A 417 13.07 6.38 -2.00
N TYR A 418 11.80 6.59 -2.33
CA TYR A 418 11.21 7.92 -2.43
C TYR A 418 9.96 8.08 -1.59
N TYR A 419 9.88 9.21 -0.87
CA TYR A 419 8.64 9.71 -0.29
C TYR A 419 8.10 10.82 -1.17
N PHE A 420 6.79 10.79 -1.41
CA PHE A 420 6.08 11.81 -2.16
C PHE A 420 5.18 12.57 -1.20
N VAL A 421 5.24 13.89 -1.23
CA VAL A 421 4.48 14.76 -0.33
C VAL A 421 3.58 15.66 -1.15
N GLN A 422 2.28 15.55 -0.94
CA GLN A 422 1.32 16.51 -1.49
C GLN A 422 1.36 17.80 -0.66
N CYS A 423 1.54 18.93 -1.33
CA CYS A 423 1.67 20.23 -0.69
C CYS A 423 0.45 21.10 -0.94
N ARG A 424 0.02 21.82 0.09
CA ARG A 424 -0.86 22.99 -0.05
C ARG A 424 -0.04 24.26 0.07
N ARG A 425 -0.33 25.25 -0.77
CA ARG A 425 0.31 26.57 -0.72
C ARG A 425 -0.68 27.64 -0.25
N LYS A 426 -0.24 28.53 0.63
CA LYS A 426 -1.07 29.57 1.26
C LYS A 426 -1.78 30.55 0.29
N ARG A 427 -1.28 30.75 -0.93
CA ARG A 427 -1.73 31.83 -1.82
C ARG A 427 -2.31 31.38 -3.16
N SER A 428 -2.36 30.10 -3.43
CA SER A 428 -2.85 29.58 -4.70
C SER A 428 -3.77 28.40 -4.43
N ALA A 429 -5.06 28.60 -4.54
CA ALA A 429 -6.04 27.53 -4.46
C ALA A 429 -5.97 26.56 -5.66
N ALA A 430 -5.16 26.86 -6.67
CA ALA A 430 -5.19 26.20 -7.97
C ALA A 430 -4.06 25.18 -8.21
N THR A 431 -2.98 25.16 -7.41
CA THR A 431 -1.85 24.27 -7.69
C THR A 431 -1.32 23.64 -6.41
N SER A 432 -1.67 22.36 -6.18
CA SER A 432 -0.99 21.55 -5.20
C SER A 432 0.33 21.06 -5.79
N LEU A 433 1.45 21.46 -5.20
CA LEU A 433 2.78 20.97 -5.53
C LEU A 433 2.96 19.58 -4.95
N GLN A 434 3.73 18.73 -5.62
CA GLN A 434 4.19 17.45 -5.04
C GLN A 434 5.71 17.47 -4.91
N LEU A 435 6.21 17.23 -3.69
CA LEU A 435 7.64 17.14 -3.42
C LEU A 435 8.11 15.69 -3.35
N ILE A 436 9.37 15.47 -3.71
CA ILE A 436 10.06 14.19 -3.58
C ILE A 436 11.12 14.32 -2.50
N ILE A 437 11.10 13.38 -1.55
CA ILE A 437 12.11 13.26 -0.49
C ILE A 437 12.88 11.96 -0.72
N ASP A 438 14.22 12.04 -0.72
CA ASP A 438 15.09 10.87 -0.78
C ASP A 438 15.08 10.16 0.58
N SER A 439 14.71 8.88 0.62
CA SER A 439 14.64 8.12 1.87
C SER A 439 16.00 7.74 2.43
N VAL A 440 17.07 7.78 1.64
CA VAL A 440 18.43 7.48 2.10
C VAL A 440 19.02 8.66 2.88
N SER A 441 18.90 9.86 2.32
CA SER A 441 19.43 11.10 2.93
C SER A 441 18.44 11.89 3.75
N ASP A 442 17.15 11.58 3.65
CA ASP A 442 16.03 12.34 4.20
C ASP A 442 15.98 13.80 3.71
N ALA A 443 16.58 14.07 2.57
CA ALA A 443 16.63 15.38 1.97
C ALA A 443 15.57 15.55 0.89
N VAL A 444 15.04 16.77 0.77
CA VAL A 444 14.12 17.11 -0.31
C VAL A 444 14.89 17.20 -1.62
N ILE A 445 14.54 16.35 -2.59
CA ILE A 445 15.12 16.38 -3.94
C ILE A 445 14.59 17.60 -4.70
N GLY A 446 13.29 17.85 -4.60
CA GLY A 446 12.60 18.93 -5.28
C GLY A 446 11.18 18.56 -5.68
N PRO A 447 10.53 19.41 -6.49
CA PRO A 447 9.22 19.10 -7.02
C PRO A 447 9.25 17.89 -7.97
N ASN A 448 8.17 17.13 -7.98
CA ASN A 448 7.97 16.08 -8.98
C ASN A 448 7.47 16.70 -10.29
N GLY A 449 8.37 17.38 -11.01
CA GLY A 449 8.04 18.08 -12.23
C GLY A 449 6.85 19.04 -12.08
N ASP A 450 5.90 18.94 -12.99
CA ASP A 450 4.62 19.66 -12.98
C ASP A 450 3.47 18.85 -12.37
N VAL A 451 3.80 17.76 -11.69
CA VAL A 451 2.80 16.84 -11.10
C VAL A 451 2.11 17.51 -9.92
N SER A 452 0.80 17.39 -9.90
CA SER A 452 -0.06 17.86 -8.81
C SER A 452 -0.99 16.75 -8.35
N GLY A 453 -1.56 16.91 -7.17
CA GLY A 453 -2.57 16.01 -6.63
C GLY A 453 -2.04 15.05 -5.58
N THR A 454 -2.93 14.15 -5.17
CA THR A 454 -2.65 13.17 -4.12
C THR A 454 -1.86 12.00 -4.68
N PRO A 455 -0.68 11.69 -4.14
CA PRO A 455 0.12 10.57 -4.59
C PRO A 455 -0.42 9.23 -4.05
N HIS A 456 -0.44 8.21 -4.92
CA HIS A 456 -0.76 6.83 -4.59
C HIS A 456 0.27 5.92 -5.22
N VAL A 457 0.84 5.02 -4.45
CA VAL A 457 1.83 4.06 -4.93
C VAL A 457 1.22 2.67 -4.96
N SER A 458 1.46 1.92 -6.05
CA SER A 458 0.99 0.54 -6.17
C SER A 458 1.61 -0.36 -5.09
N PRO A 459 0.96 -1.48 -4.71
CA PRO A 459 1.44 -2.33 -3.61
C PRO A 459 2.87 -2.84 -3.77
N ASP A 460 3.33 -3.06 -4.98
CA ASP A 460 4.71 -3.48 -5.27
C ASP A 460 5.71 -2.32 -5.42
N GLY A 461 5.25 -1.07 -5.36
CA GLY A 461 6.08 0.12 -5.51
C GLY A 461 6.35 0.57 -6.94
N GLN A 462 5.82 -0.12 -7.95
CA GLN A 462 6.14 0.08 -9.35
C GLN A 462 5.52 1.35 -9.96
N TYR A 463 4.30 1.71 -9.54
CA TYR A 463 3.55 2.83 -10.10
C TYR A 463 3.30 3.92 -9.08
N LEU A 464 3.44 5.16 -9.53
CA LEU A 464 2.98 6.35 -8.81
C LEU A 464 1.83 6.98 -9.59
N ILE A 465 0.67 7.05 -8.97
CA ILE A 465 -0.53 7.65 -9.53
C ILE A 465 -0.82 8.94 -8.75
N SER A 466 -0.79 10.07 -9.44
CA SER A 466 -1.12 11.36 -8.83
C SER A 466 -2.46 11.84 -9.37
N ALA A 467 -3.45 11.93 -8.48
CA ALA A 467 -4.81 12.30 -8.81
C ALA A 467 -5.09 13.71 -8.30
N ASP A 468 -5.37 14.63 -9.23
CA ASP A 468 -5.76 15.98 -8.91
C ASP A 468 -7.30 16.09 -8.92
N GLU A 469 -7.87 16.17 -7.74
CA GLU A 469 -9.32 16.26 -7.55
C GLU A 469 -9.90 17.49 -8.24
N GLY A 470 -9.23 18.65 -8.15
CA GLY A 470 -9.72 19.91 -8.69
C GLY A 470 -9.83 19.94 -10.21
N SER A 471 -8.87 19.35 -10.92
CA SER A 471 -8.83 19.35 -12.40
C SER A 471 -9.33 18.06 -13.04
N GLY A 472 -9.49 16.99 -12.28
CA GLY A 472 -9.79 15.66 -12.81
C GLY A 472 -8.62 15.01 -13.56
N ARG A 473 -7.41 15.52 -13.39
CA ARG A 473 -6.22 15.05 -14.09
C ARG A 473 -5.54 13.95 -13.28
N ILE A 474 -5.09 12.91 -13.97
CA ILE A 474 -4.33 11.80 -13.39
C ILE A 474 -3.00 11.69 -14.11
N ARG A 475 -1.90 11.78 -13.38
CA ARG A 475 -0.56 11.50 -13.89
C ARG A 475 -0.16 10.08 -13.47
N VAL A 476 0.26 9.27 -14.43
CA VAL A 476 0.81 7.94 -14.20
C VAL A 476 2.31 7.96 -14.45
N GLN A 477 3.07 7.61 -13.42
CA GLN A 477 4.53 7.49 -13.47
C GLN A 477 4.95 6.09 -13.05
N ALA A 478 6.05 5.61 -13.61
CA ALA A 478 6.63 4.31 -13.26
C ALA A 478 7.97 4.51 -12.55
N LEU A 479 8.25 3.63 -11.59
CA LEU A 479 9.54 3.49 -10.95
C LEU A 479 10.31 2.39 -11.69
N THR A 480 11.44 2.76 -12.31
CA THR A 480 12.25 1.83 -13.09
C THR A 480 13.17 0.99 -12.20
N VAL A 481 13.72 -0.09 -12.72
CA VAL A 481 14.73 -0.91 -12.04
C VAL A 481 16.05 -0.18 -11.79
N ARG A 482 16.22 1.01 -12.37
CA ARG A 482 17.36 1.91 -12.11
C ARG A 482 17.04 2.96 -11.04
N GLY A 483 15.88 2.86 -10.38
CA GLY A 483 15.44 3.82 -9.37
C GLY A 483 15.02 5.19 -9.94
N GLU A 484 14.70 5.26 -11.23
CA GLU A 484 14.25 6.48 -11.88
C GLU A 484 12.73 6.60 -11.84
N ILE A 485 12.24 7.82 -11.67
CA ILE A 485 10.81 8.16 -11.78
C ILE A 485 10.56 8.60 -13.22
N LYS A 486 9.81 7.79 -13.96
CA LYS A 486 9.53 8.02 -15.38
C LYS A 486 8.05 8.31 -15.57
N SER A 487 7.73 9.48 -16.15
CA SER A 487 6.35 9.80 -16.55
C SER A 487 5.94 8.94 -17.73
N MET A 488 4.81 8.26 -17.62
CA MET A 488 4.27 7.40 -18.66
C MET A 488 3.22 8.13 -19.49
N TYR A 489 2.16 8.63 -18.86
CA TYR A 489 1.08 9.35 -19.54
C TYR A 489 0.25 10.14 -18.54
N ASP A 490 -0.54 11.06 -19.09
CA ASP A 490 -1.59 11.77 -18.37
C ASP A 490 -2.96 11.31 -18.87
N LEU A 491 -3.89 11.22 -17.93
CA LEU A 491 -5.29 11.00 -18.23
C LEU A 491 -6.10 12.20 -17.75
N LYS A 492 -7.01 12.65 -18.62
CA LYS A 492 -7.97 13.67 -18.25
C LYS A 492 -9.34 13.03 -18.11
N THR A 493 -9.95 13.22 -16.96
CA THR A 493 -11.27 12.66 -16.65
C THR A 493 -12.19 13.74 -16.11
N ASN A 494 -13.49 13.55 -16.26
CA ASN A 494 -14.50 14.40 -15.65
C ASN A 494 -14.82 13.98 -14.19
N ILE A 495 -14.15 12.94 -13.71
CA ILE A 495 -14.34 12.42 -12.35
C ILE A 495 -13.32 13.08 -11.42
N HIS A 496 -13.82 13.82 -10.43
CA HIS A 496 -13.00 14.44 -9.39
C HIS A 496 -12.70 13.41 -8.31
N ILE A 497 -11.57 12.75 -8.41
CA ILE A 497 -11.21 11.58 -7.61
C ILE A 497 -11.03 11.94 -6.15
N SER A 498 -11.77 11.27 -5.27
CA SER A 498 -11.61 11.35 -3.82
C SER A 498 -10.88 10.15 -3.22
N ASP A 499 -11.11 8.95 -3.72
CA ASP A 499 -10.39 7.74 -3.30
C ASP A 499 -10.02 6.87 -4.49
N LEU A 500 -8.95 6.10 -4.31
CA LEU A 500 -8.38 5.24 -5.33
C LEU A 500 -7.81 3.97 -4.71
N THR A 501 -8.04 2.84 -5.33
CA THR A 501 -7.42 1.57 -4.94
C THR A 501 -6.80 0.86 -6.13
N PHE A 502 -5.79 0.05 -5.87
CA PHE A 502 -5.13 -0.80 -6.85
C PHE A 502 -5.68 -2.22 -6.77
N GLN A 503 -5.88 -2.81 -7.93
CA GLN A 503 -6.21 -4.22 -8.05
C GLN A 503 -5.21 -4.91 -8.97
N PRO A 504 -4.63 -6.05 -8.57
CA PRO A 504 -3.77 -6.83 -9.47
C PRO A 504 -4.51 -7.23 -10.75
N SER A 505 -3.83 -7.09 -11.88
CA SER A 505 -4.38 -7.42 -13.19
C SER A 505 -4.73 -8.91 -13.31
N PHE A 506 -5.84 -9.20 -13.96
CA PHE A 506 -6.25 -10.59 -14.26
C PHE A 506 -5.72 -11.08 -15.60
N THR A 507 -5.08 -10.22 -16.40
CA THR A 507 -4.59 -10.53 -17.73
C THR A 507 -3.08 -10.47 -17.86
N GLU A 508 -2.41 -9.72 -16.95
CA GLU A 508 -0.96 -9.52 -17.00
C GLU A 508 -0.35 -9.74 -15.62
N GLY A 509 0.78 -10.42 -15.56
CA GLY A 509 1.53 -10.58 -14.29
C GLY A 509 2.22 -9.28 -13.87
N ASN A 510 2.24 -9.02 -12.57
CA ASN A 510 2.87 -7.84 -11.96
C ASN A 510 2.38 -6.49 -12.53
N GLN A 511 1.12 -6.44 -12.94
CA GLN A 511 0.45 -5.24 -13.40
C GLN A 511 -0.79 -4.96 -12.56
N TYR A 512 -1.30 -3.73 -12.65
CA TYR A 512 -2.40 -3.28 -11.82
C TYR A 512 -3.46 -2.54 -12.62
N TYR A 513 -4.69 -2.65 -12.12
CA TYR A 513 -5.79 -1.74 -12.42
C TYR A 513 -5.92 -0.73 -11.29
N ILE A 514 -6.44 0.44 -11.58
CA ILE A 514 -6.95 1.33 -10.55
C ILE A 514 -8.45 1.49 -10.67
N TYR A 515 -9.11 1.58 -9.52
CA TYR A 515 -10.52 1.97 -9.40
C TYR A 515 -10.58 3.22 -8.57
N ALA A 516 -11.28 4.22 -9.06
CA ALA A 516 -11.33 5.53 -8.41
C ALA A 516 -12.77 6.01 -8.28
N THR A 517 -13.07 6.64 -7.15
CA THR A 517 -14.38 7.18 -6.81
C THR A 517 -14.34 8.67 -6.60
N SER A 518 -15.50 9.30 -6.62
CA SER A 518 -15.68 10.71 -6.30
C SER A 518 -16.81 10.89 -5.28
N HIS A 519 -16.65 11.88 -4.40
CA HIS A 519 -17.74 12.30 -3.52
C HIS A 519 -18.72 13.27 -4.21
N LEU A 520 -18.41 13.71 -5.42
CA LEU A 520 -19.22 14.63 -6.21
C LEU A 520 -20.01 13.96 -7.32
N GLN A 521 -19.60 12.76 -7.74
CA GLN A 521 -20.16 12.09 -8.92
C GLN A 521 -20.55 10.65 -8.59
N THR A 522 -21.52 10.14 -9.34
CA THR A 522 -22.07 8.79 -9.14
C THR A 522 -21.26 7.69 -9.85
N ASP A 523 -20.29 8.07 -10.66
CA ASP A 523 -19.54 7.14 -11.51
C ASP A 523 -18.25 6.65 -10.83
N VAL A 524 -17.80 5.47 -11.24
CA VAL A 524 -16.52 4.87 -10.82
C VAL A 524 -15.62 4.76 -12.04
N LEU A 525 -14.39 5.27 -11.93
CA LEU A 525 -13.39 5.21 -12.97
C LEU A 525 -12.56 3.93 -12.83
N PHE A 526 -12.36 3.23 -13.94
CA PHE A 526 -11.41 2.13 -14.09
C PHE A 526 -10.28 2.54 -15.04
N VAL A 527 -9.05 2.22 -14.69
CA VAL A 527 -7.88 2.39 -15.58
C VAL A 527 -7.01 1.15 -15.52
N GLU A 528 -6.66 0.62 -16.69
CA GLU A 528 -5.61 -0.39 -16.84
C GLU A 528 -4.28 0.34 -16.97
N LEU A 529 -3.40 0.19 -15.99
CA LEU A 529 -2.18 1.01 -15.90
C LEU A 529 -1.16 0.75 -17.01
N SER A 530 -1.06 -0.49 -17.49
CA SER A 530 -0.10 -0.85 -18.54
C SER A 530 -0.42 -0.19 -19.90
N THR A 531 -1.70 0.03 -20.19
CA THR A 531 -2.16 0.56 -21.48
C THR A 531 -2.74 1.95 -21.42
N GLY A 532 -3.18 2.40 -20.26
CA GLY A 532 -3.91 3.66 -20.08
C GLY A 532 -5.38 3.56 -20.50
N ARG A 533 -5.89 2.37 -20.79
CA ARG A 533 -7.29 2.16 -21.15
C ARG A 533 -8.20 2.49 -19.98
N MET A 534 -9.14 3.39 -20.21
CA MET A 534 -10.14 3.80 -19.24
C MET A 534 -11.51 3.21 -19.53
N ASN A 535 -12.26 2.94 -18.49
CA ASN A 535 -13.68 2.62 -18.53
C ASN A 535 -14.39 3.27 -17.35
N VAL A 536 -15.68 3.55 -17.50
CA VAL A 536 -16.49 4.17 -16.45
C VAL A 536 -17.68 3.29 -16.13
N LEU A 537 -17.81 2.92 -14.86
CA LEU A 537 -19.01 2.29 -14.33
C LEU A 537 -19.99 3.40 -13.94
N LYS A 538 -21.14 3.45 -14.60
CA LYS A 538 -22.09 4.55 -14.48
C LYS A 538 -23.23 4.26 -13.52
N ASN A 539 -23.79 5.33 -12.96
CA ASN A 539 -25.06 5.33 -12.19
C ASN A 539 -25.00 4.53 -10.88
N LEU A 540 -23.88 4.60 -10.18
CA LEU A 540 -23.75 3.99 -8.85
C LEU A 540 -24.29 4.90 -7.73
N LYS A 541 -25.48 5.41 -7.88
CA LYS A 541 -26.24 6.23 -6.91
C LYS A 541 -25.46 7.36 -6.22
N ASP A 542 -26.15 8.15 -5.43
CA ASP A 542 -25.62 9.37 -4.81
C ASP A 542 -24.44 9.08 -3.87
N PRO A 543 -23.32 9.77 -4.06
CA PRO A 543 -22.15 9.62 -3.20
C PRO A 543 -22.38 10.21 -1.81
N ILE A 544 -21.55 9.80 -0.86
CA ILE A 544 -21.51 10.37 0.48
C ILE A 544 -20.76 11.70 0.41
N THR A 545 -21.37 12.77 0.90
CA THR A 545 -20.76 14.10 0.88
C THR A 545 -19.88 14.34 2.11
N SER A 546 -19.01 15.36 2.04
CA SER A 546 -18.19 15.78 3.19
C SER A 546 -19.03 16.21 4.40
N ARG A 547 -20.24 16.70 4.15
CA ARG A 547 -21.19 17.07 5.20
C ARG A 547 -21.73 15.84 5.94
N ASP A 548 -22.01 14.77 5.20
CA ASP A 548 -22.52 13.53 5.76
C ASP A 548 -21.45 12.71 6.46
N TRP A 549 -20.19 12.86 6.04
CA TRP A 549 -19.08 12.10 6.60
C TRP A 549 -17.80 12.95 6.63
N PRO A 550 -17.57 13.75 7.71
CA PRO A 550 -16.50 14.77 7.76
C PRO A 550 -15.13 14.27 8.18
N TRP A 551 -14.97 12.98 8.51
CA TRP A 551 -13.80 12.44 9.17
C TRP A 551 -12.58 12.30 8.27
N SER A 552 -12.75 12.29 6.96
CA SER A 552 -11.68 12.16 5.97
C SER A 552 -12.09 12.80 4.67
N SER A 553 -11.11 13.14 3.83
CA SER A 553 -11.35 13.52 2.44
C SER A 553 -11.84 12.36 1.56
N TYR A 554 -11.69 11.12 2.02
CA TYR A 554 -12.15 9.92 1.31
C TYR A 554 -13.63 9.64 1.62
N ASN A 555 -14.51 10.49 1.10
CA ASN A 555 -15.94 10.45 1.42
C ASN A 555 -16.72 9.35 0.71
N ARG A 556 -16.14 8.78 -0.32
CA ARG A 556 -16.66 7.60 -1.01
C ARG A 556 -15.50 6.65 -1.24
N ILE A 557 -15.25 5.79 -0.28
CA ILE A 557 -14.12 4.86 -0.36
C ILE A 557 -14.31 3.83 -1.46
N MET A 558 -13.20 3.34 -1.97
CA MET A 558 -13.11 2.16 -2.81
C MET A 558 -12.22 1.15 -2.10
N LYS A 559 -12.76 0.00 -1.75
CA LYS A 559 -12.04 -1.04 -1.01
C LYS A 559 -11.92 -2.30 -1.85
N ASP A 560 -10.70 -2.78 -2.02
CA ASP A 560 -10.39 -4.04 -2.68
C ASP A 560 -10.44 -5.22 -1.70
N SER A 561 -10.39 -6.42 -2.23
CA SER A 561 -10.43 -7.67 -1.47
C SER A 561 -9.06 -8.35 -1.38
N GLY A 562 -8.00 -7.57 -1.25
CA GLY A 562 -6.63 -8.06 -1.07
C GLY A 562 -5.95 -8.50 -2.35
N LEU A 563 -4.78 -9.12 -2.19
CA LEU A 563 -3.89 -9.48 -3.29
C LEU A 563 -4.52 -10.41 -4.33
N PHE A 564 -5.36 -11.34 -3.90
CA PHE A 564 -5.99 -12.34 -4.77
C PHE A 564 -7.47 -12.11 -4.97
N GLY A 565 -8.01 -11.02 -4.42
CA GLY A 565 -9.42 -10.75 -4.45
C GLY A 565 -9.91 -10.29 -5.82
N GLN A 566 -11.12 -10.72 -6.17
CA GLN A 566 -11.76 -10.40 -7.43
C GLN A 566 -12.72 -9.20 -7.29
N TYR A 567 -13.20 -8.95 -6.07
CA TYR A 567 -14.27 -7.99 -5.83
C TYR A 567 -13.78 -6.73 -5.16
N LEU A 568 -14.46 -5.64 -5.48
CA LEU A 568 -14.26 -4.35 -4.83
C LEU A 568 -15.62 -3.86 -4.34
N ILE A 569 -15.60 -3.02 -3.31
CA ILE A 569 -16.82 -2.38 -2.84
C ILE A 569 -16.66 -0.88 -2.70
N THR A 570 -17.75 -0.17 -2.94
CA THR A 570 -17.86 1.26 -2.73
C THR A 570 -19.25 1.59 -2.18
N PRO A 571 -19.36 2.47 -1.17
CA PRO A 571 -20.64 2.89 -0.64
C PRO A 571 -21.27 3.99 -1.48
N ALA A 572 -22.59 4.05 -1.40
CA ALA A 572 -23.36 5.24 -1.70
C ALA A 572 -24.07 5.69 -0.42
N LYS A 573 -24.90 6.73 -0.51
CA LYS A 573 -25.57 7.29 0.66
C LYS A 573 -26.46 6.25 1.38
N ASP A 574 -27.19 5.42 0.62
CA ASP A 574 -28.15 4.45 1.16
C ASP A 574 -27.91 3.01 0.66
N SER A 575 -26.80 2.76 -0.02
CA SER A 575 -26.51 1.47 -0.63
C SER A 575 -25.01 1.16 -0.60
N LEU A 576 -24.69 -0.10 -0.86
CA LEU A 576 -23.33 -0.58 -1.08
C LEU A 576 -23.26 -1.29 -2.43
N PHE A 577 -22.22 -1.02 -3.22
CA PHE A 577 -22.02 -1.64 -4.52
C PHE A 577 -20.83 -2.59 -4.49
N VAL A 578 -21.06 -3.79 -5.01
CA VAL A 578 -19.99 -4.79 -5.22
C VAL A 578 -19.64 -4.83 -6.70
N ILE A 579 -18.36 -4.61 -7.00
CA ILE A 579 -17.80 -4.59 -8.34
C ILE A 579 -17.02 -5.87 -8.58
N ASN A 580 -17.27 -6.53 -9.73
CA ASN A 580 -16.45 -7.64 -10.19
C ASN A 580 -15.26 -7.07 -10.98
N GLY A 581 -14.07 -7.11 -10.39
CA GLY A 581 -12.87 -6.56 -11.00
C GLY A 581 -12.36 -7.35 -12.18
N ARG A 582 -12.61 -8.65 -12.24
CA ARG A 582 -12.22 -9.47 -13.38
C ARG A 582 -12.97 -9.09 -14.66
N GLN A 583 -14.27 -8.83 -14.55
CA GLN A 583 -15.14 -8.47 -15.67
C GLN A 583 -15.31 -6.95 -15.83
N ASN A 584 -14.86 -6.18 -14.87
CA ASN A 584 -15.05 -4.73 -14.78
C ASN A 584 -16.55 -4.35 -14.89
N THR A 585 -17.39 -5.04 -14.14
CA THR A 585 -18.84 -4.87 -14.12
C THR A 585 -19.35 -4.80 -12.69
N LEU A 586 -20.54 -4.23 -12.53
CA LEU A 586 -21.26 -4.26 -11.27
C LEU A 586 -21.75 -5.70 -10.98
N ARG A 587 -21.35 -6.24 -9.82
CA ARG A 587 -21.81 -7.57 -9.38
C ARG A 587 -23.19 -7.50 -8.73
N CYS A 588 -23.38 -6.58 -7.81
CA CYS A 588 -24.66 -6.37 -7.12
C CYS A 588 -24.69 -5.05 -6.37
N GLU A 589 -25.90 -4.67 -5.99
CA GLU A 589 -26.18 -3.59 -5.06
C GLU A 589 -26.83 -4.16 -3.80
N VAL A 590 -26.32 -3.77 -2.63
CA VAL A 590 -26.92 -4.11 -1.33
C VAL A 590 -27.59 -2.85 -0.78
N SER A 591 -28.91 -2.81 -0.79
CA SER A 591 -29.69 -1.66 -0.31
C SER A 591 -29.80 -1.65 1.21
N GLY A 592 -30.14 -0.49 1.76
CA GLY A 592 -30.38 -0.34 3.19
C GLY A 592 -29.13 -0.19 4.05
N ILE A 593 -27.98 0.02 3.45
CA ILE A 593 -26.74 0.34 4.15
C ILE A 593 -26.51 1.85 4.03
N ARG A 594 -26.75 2.57 5.11
CA ARG A 594 -26.62 4.04 5.13
C ARG A 594 -25.23 4.46 5.56
N ARG A 595 -24.57 5.27 4.73
CA ARG A 595 -23.23 5.84 4.98
C ARG A 595 -22.21 4.79 5.40
N GLY A 596 -22.13 3.72 4.65
CA GLY A 596 -21.17 2.62 4.89
C GLY A 596 -19.76 2.94 4.41
N ASN A 597 -19.21 4.07 4.84
CA ASN A 597 -17.91 4.57 4.35
C ASN A 597 -16.71 4.11 5.20
N THR A 598 -16.91 3.18 6.10
CA THR A 598 -15.84 2.53 6.86
C THR A 598 -15.91 1.04 6.59
N VAL A 599 -14.90 0.51 5.92
CA VAL A 599 -14.90 -0.87 5.44
C VAL A 599 -13.55 -1.52 5.69
N VAL A 600 -13.60 -2.80 6.10
CA VAL A 600 -12.41 -3.63 6.29
C VAL A 600 -12.60 -4.94 5.54
N TRP A 601 -11.58 -5.36 4.81
CA TRP A 601 -11.49 -6.68 4.23
C TRP A 601 -10.80 -7.64 5.19
N VAL A 602 -11.41 -8.80 5.38
CA VAL A 602 -10.81 -9.93 6.09
C VAL A 602 -10.53 -11.03 5.08
N GLY A 603 -9.28 -11.39 4.92
CA GLY A 603 -8.85 -12.41 3.98
C GLY A 603 -9.13 -13.84 4.46
N GLU A 604 -8.46 -14.81 3.85
CA GLU A 604 -8.55 -16.20 4.25
C GLU A 604 -7.94 -16.38 5.65
N VAL A 605 -8.72 -16.96 6.54
CA VAL A 605 -8.35 -17.15 7.95
C VAL A 605 -8.10 -18.65 8.23
#